data_6adbc9459a4a6609cdb1cfdf38dcf8d8
#
_entry.id   6adbc9459a4a6609cdb1cfdf38dcf8d8
#
_cell.length_a   1.000
_cell.length_b   1.000
_cell.length_c   1.000
_cell.angle_alpha   90.00
_cell.angle_beta   90.00
_cell.angle_gamma   90.00
#
_symmetry.space_group_name_H-M   'P 1'
#
loop_
_entity.id
_entity.type
_entity.pdbx_description
1 polymer ?
#
loop_
_entity_poly.entity_id
_entity_poly.type
_entity_poly.pdbx_seq_one_letter_code
_entity_poly.pdbx_strand_id
1 'polypeptide(L)'
;MSIGLGANARDPKVVTATPPFDLLQPRRTITGMSAVLLPFLDPATPDIDGFLAHLVRTVEAGLVPAINMDTGFGPTIGSELRSELLRLARGSVAGEVVAGAHVVDSPGDRFDADGLHREVDALAVAGATPILFPSHG
;
A
#
# COMPACT_ATOMS: atom_id res chain seq x y z
N MET A 1 -38.75 10.80 44.11
CA MET A 1 -37.65 11.33 43.31
C MET A 1 -37.02 10.16 42.58
N SER A 2 -37.43 9.90 41.33
CA SER A 2 -37.04 8.73 40.56
C SER A 2 -36.11 9.16 39.44
N ILE A 3 -34.86 8.72 39.48
CA ILE A 3 -33.84 9.07 38.47
C ILE A 3 -33.91 7.99 37.37
N GLY A 4 -34.46 8.38 36.22
CA GLY A 4 -34.49 7.53 35.04
C GLY A 4 -33.10 7.47 34.41
N LEU A 5 -32.45 6.29 34.43
CA LEU A 5 -31.31 5.98 33.64
C LEU A 5 -31.77 5.68 32.21
N GLY A 6 -31.56 6.64 31.31
CA GLY A 6 -31.71 6.43 29.88
C GLY A 6 -30.56 5.60 29.34
N ALA A 7 -30.78 4.32 29.16
CA ALA A 7 -29.88 3.44 28.41
C ALA A 7 -29.99 3.76 26.93
N ASN A 8 -28.97 4.45 26.39
CA ASN A 8 -28.81 4.64 24.95
C ASN A 8 -28.15 3.38 24.37
N ALA A 9 -28.94 2.34 24.20
CA ALA A 9 -28.53 1.14 23.47
C ALA A 9 -28.46 1.51 21.98
N ARG A 10 -27.26 1.75 21.47
CA ARG A 10 -27.02 1.73 20.02
C ARG A 10 -27.25 0.29 19.56
N ASP A 11 -28.38 0.06 18.89
CA ASP A 11 -28.61 -1.19 18.18
C ASP A 11 -27.41 -1.50 17.27
N PRO A 12 -26.74 -2.63 17.44
CA PRO A 12 -25.72 -3.04 16.48
C PRO A 12 -26.45 -3.25 15.13
N LYS A 13 -26.12 -2.42 14.14
CA LYS A 13 -26.57 -2.66 12.77
C LYS A 13 -26.15 -4.07 12.41
N VAL A 14 -27.11 -4.97 12.28
CA VAL A 14 -26.87 -6.30 11.75
C VAL A 14 -26.42 -6.10 10.31
N VAL A 15 -25.13 -6.16 10.10
CA VAL A 15 -24.56 -6.22 8.76
C VAL A 15 -24.94 -7.59 8.21
N THR A 16 -25.99 -7.64 7.42
CA THR A 16 -26.34 -8.85 6.66
C THR A 16 -25.21 -9.10 5.68
N ALA A 17 -24.36 -10.09 5.98
CA ALA A 17 -23.30 -10.49 5.07
C ALA A 17 -23.92 -11.00 3.76
N THR A 18 -23.52 -10.39 2.64
CA THR A 18 -23.90 -10.89 1.32
C THR A 18 -23.33 -12.30 1.15
N PRO A 19 -24.14 -13.30 0.72
CA PRO A 19 -23.63 -14.64 0.49
C PRO A 19 -22.45 -14.60 -0.50
N PRO A 20 -21.38 -15.39 -0.29
CA PRO A 20 -20.19 -15.34 -1.13
C PRO A 20 -20.44 -15.54 -2.61
N PHE A 21 -21.45 -16.36 -2.98
CA PHE A 21 -21.81 -16.58 -4.36
C PHE A 21 -22.46 -15.37 -5.06
N ASP A 22 -23.11 -14.50 -4.30
CA ASP A 22 -23.73 -13.26 -4.81
C ASP A 22 -22.66 -12.18 -5.09
N LEU A 23 -21.43 -12.38 -4.58
CA LEU A 23 -20.28 -11.53 -4.85
C LEU A 23 -19.54 -11.92 -6.15
N LEU A 24 -19.89 -13.06 -6.75
CA LEU A 24 -19.27 -13.51 -8.00
C LEU A 24 -19.70 -12.60 -9.16
N GLN A 25 -18.72 -11.98 -9.79
CA GLN A 25 -18.92 -11.22 -11.03
C GLN A 25 -18.46 -12.06 -12.22
N PRO A 26 -19.41 -12.64 -13.01
CA PRO A 26 -19.04 -13.37 -14.21
C PRO A 26 -18.34 -12.46 -15.21
N ARG A 27 -17.29 -12.97 -15.87
CA ARG A 27 -16.51 -12.24 -16.89
C ARG A 27 -15.79 -10.99 -16.37
N ARG A 28 -15.46 -10.92 -15.08
CA ARG A 28 -14.64 -9.83 -14.56
C ARG A 28 -13.26 -9.82 -15.20
N THR A 29 -12.74 -8.65 -15.51
CA THR A 29 -11.34 -8.48 -15.85
C THR A 29 -10.48 -8.58 -14.58
N ILE A 30 -9.42 -9.36 -14.65
CA ILE A 30 -8.45 -9.47 -13.55
C ILE A 30 -7.26 -8.60 -13.91
N THR A 31 -6.92 -7.65 -13.03
CA THR A 31 -5.71 -6.86 -13.12
C THR A 31 -4.64 -7.51 -12.23
N GLY A 32 -3.56 -7.96 -12.84
CA GLY A 32 -2.43 -8.51 -12.11
C GLY A 32 -1.50 -7.40 -11.63
N MET A 33 -1.02 -7.52 -10.40
CA MET A 33 0.00 -6.63 -9.84
C MET A 33 1.21 -7.46 -9.47
N SER A 34 2.42 -6.90 -9.65
CA SER A 34 3.66 -7.58 -9.27
C SER A 34 4.56 -6.65 -8.48
N ALA A 35 5.04 -7.13 -7.33
CA ALA A 35 6.01 -6.40 -6.55
C ALA A 35 7.34 -6.28 -7.32
N VAL A 36 7.82 -5.05 -7.42
CA VAL A 36 9.12 -4.74 -8.02
C VAL A 36 10.18 -4.82 -6.93
N LEU A 37 11.16 -5.70 -7.13
CA LEU A 37 12.27 -5.86 -6.21
C LEU A 37 13.21 -4.65 -6.29
N LEU A 38 13.81 -4.29 -5.17
CA LEU A 38 14.94 -3.37 -5.10
C LEU A 38 16.22 -4.19 -4.92
N PRO A 39 16.99 -4.42 -5.98
CA PRO A 39 18.28 -5.07 -5.84
C PRO A 39 19.32 -4.15 -5.21
N PHE A 40 20.41 -4.73 -4.71
CA PHE A 40 21.51 -4.00 -4.11
C PHE A 40 22.82 -4.47 -4.73
N LEU A 41 23.73 -3.54 -5.03
CA LEU A 41 25.09 -3.82 -5.49
C LEU A 41 25.98 -4.29 -4.33
N ASP A 42 25.72 -3.76 -3.13
CA ASP A 42 26.30 -4.14 -1.86
C ASP A 42 25.26 -3.86 -0.75
N PRO A 43 25.47 -4.23 0.52
CA PRO A 43 24.49 -4.09 1.57
C PRO A 43 23.96 -2.66 1.82
N ALA A 44 24.63 -1.63 1.29
CA ALA A 44 24.27 -0.23 1.49
C ALA A 44 23.87 0.51 0.22
N THR A 45 24.15 -0.05 -0.97
CA THR A 45 24.00 0.64 -2.26
C THR A 45 22.89 0.01 -3.09
N PRO A 46 21.73 0.67 -3.23
CA PRO A 46 20.67 0.20 -4.12
C PRO A 46 21.12 0.17 -5.58
N ASP A 47 20.76 -0.88 -6.29
CA ASP A 47 20.94 -0.98 -7.75
C ASP A 47 19.72 -0.35 -8.45
N ILE A 48 19.80 0.93 -8.73
CA ILE A 48 18.71 1.68 -9.37
C ILE A 48 18.47 1.20 -10.80
N ASP A 49 19.52 0.87 -11.55
CA ASP A 49 19.38 0.37 -12.92
C ASP A 49 18.68 -0.99 -12.94
N GLY A 50 19.04 -1.89 -12.03
CA GLY A 50 18.37 -3.16 -11.83
C GLY A 50 16.90 -3.00 -11.43
N PHE A 51 16.60 -2.06 -10.54
CA PHE A 51 15.23 -1.70 -10.17
C PHE A 51 14.41 -1.23 -11.37
N LEU A 52 14.93 -0.28 -12.16
CA LEU A 52 14.23 0.26 -13.33
C LEU A 52 14.05 -0.81 -14.42
N ALA A 53 15.05 -1.66 -14.63
CA ALA A 53 14.92 -2.77 -15.57
C ALA A 53 13.84 -3.78 -15.14
N HIS A 54 13.71 -4.05 -13.84
CA HIS A 54 12.63 -4.90 -13.32
C HIS A 54 11.26 -4.23 -13.48
N LEU A 55 11.16 -2.93 -13.17
CA LEU A 55 9.95 -2.14 -13.35
C LEU A 55 9.43 -2.21 -14.78
N VAL A 56 10.30 -1.95 -15.76
CA VAL A 56 9.95 -1.98 -17.19
C VAL A 56 9.46 -3.38 -17.60
N ARG A 57 10.20 -4.44 -17.24
CA ARG A 57 9.77 -5.82 -17.54
C ARG A 57 8.41 -6.18 -16.93
N THR A 58 8.10 -5.65 -15.75
CA THR A 58 6.80 -5.85 -15.10
C THR A 58 5.67 -5.27 -15.95
N VAL A 59 5.85 -4.05 -16.44
CA VAL A 59 4.86 -3.38 -17.30
C VAL A 59 4.75 -4.08 -18.67
N GLU A 60 5.88 -4.48 -19.27
CA GLU A 60 5.89 -5.22 -20.54
C GLU A 60 5.19 -6.58 -20.44
N ALA A 61 5.21 -7.19 -19.25
CA ALA A 61 4.44 -8.41 -18.97
C ALA A 61 2.92 -8.16 -18.78
N GLY A 62 2.45 -6.91 -18.90
CA GLY A 62 1.05 -6.54 -18.73
C GLY A 62 0.60 -6.48 -17.27
N LEU A 63 1.53 -6.34 -16.32
CA LEU A 63 1.26 -6.25 -14.89
C LEU A 63 1.40 -4.81 -14.40
N VAL A 64 0.62 -4.44 -13.39
CA VAL A 64 0.78 -3.18 -12.67
C VAL A 64 1.96 -3.33 -11.69
N PRO A 65 2.99 -2.47 -11.79
CA PRO A 65 4.10 -2.54 -10.87
C PRO A 65 3.72 -2.03 -9.49
N ALA A 66 4.07 -2.81 -8.47
CA ALA A 66 3.89 -2.48 -7.06
C ALA A 66 5.27 -2.22 -6.43
N ILE A 67 5.54 -0.99 -6.05
CA ILE A 67 6.83 -0.57 -5.51
C ILE A 67 6.76 -0.32 -4.01
N ASN A 68 7.91 -0.27 -3.36
CA ASN A 68 8.00 -0.09 -1.90
C ASN A 68 7.18 -1.13 -1.11
N MET A 69 7.06 -2.33 -1.66
CA MET A 69 6.44 -3.47 -0.99
C MET A 69 7.46 -4.15 -0.07
N ASP A 70 7.02 -5.12 0.74
CA ASP A 70 7.92 -5.88 1.62
C ASP A 70 9.11 -6.49 0.86
N THR A 71 8.84 -7.09 -0.29
CA THR A 71 9.86 -7.67 -1.18
C THR A 71 10.78 -6.64 -1.84
N GLY A 72 10.37 -5.36 -1.83
CA GLY A 72 11.18 -4.21 -2.25
C GLY A 72 11.78 -3.44 -1.07
N PHE A 73 11.84 -4.09 0.10
CA PHE A 73 12.38 -3.51 1.35
C PHE A 73 11.65 -2.23 1.82
N GLY A 74 10.41 -1.96 1.35
CA GLY A 74 9.65 -0.76 1.67
C GLY A 74 9.63 -0.40 3.16
N PRO A 75 9.37 -1.35 4.10
CA PRO A 75 9.37 -1.06 5.53
C PRO A 75 10.75 -0.70 6.12
N THR A 76 11.84 -1.13 5.48
CA THR A 76 13.21 -1.03 6.04
C THR A 76 14.07 0.06 5.41
N ILE A 77 13.74 0.51 4.21
CA ILE A 77 14.41 1.63 3.56
C ILE A 77 13.85 2.97 4.07
N GLY A 78 14.69 4.00 4.10
CA GLY A 78 14.27 5.34 4.54
C GLY A 78 13.22 5.97 3.61
N SER A 79 12.45 6.91 4.15
CA SER A 79 11.39 7.61 3.41
C SER A 79 11.91 8.37 2.19
N GLU A 80 13.13 8.90 2.27
CA GLU A 80 13.79 9.58 1.14
C GLU A 80 14.00 8.63 -0.04
N LEU A 81 14.54 7.43 0.22
CA LEU A 81 14.74 6.43 -0.83
C LEU A 81 13.41 5.93 -1.39
N ARG A 82 12.38 5.70 -0.54
CA ARG A 82 11.03 5.34 -1.02
C ARG A 82 10.47 6.39 -1.97
N SER A 83 10.62 7.66 -1.62
CA SER A 83 10.15 8.79 -2.45
C SER A 83 10.91 8.87 -3.77
N GLU A 84 12.21 8.65 -3.74
CA GLU A 84 13.04 8.63 -4.95
C GLU A 84 12.67 7.48 -5.89
N LEU A 85 12.49 6.25 -5.36
CA LEU A 85 12.05 5.10 -6.14
C LEU A 85 10.68 5.35 -6.78
N LEU A 86 9.74 5.97 -6.05
CA LEU A 86 8.44 6.34 -6.58
C LEU A 86 8.57 7.35 -7.72
N ARG A 87 9.36 8.40 -7.54
CA ARG A 87 9.62 9.42 -8.56
C ARG A 87 10.21 8.80 -9.84
N LEU A 88 11.21 7.93 -9.69
CA LEU A 88 11.85 7.22 -10.79
C LEU A 88 10.86 6.30 -11.50
N ALA A 89 10.06 5.54 -10.75
CA ALA A 89 9.05 4.66 -11.32
C ALA A 89 8.03 5.45 -12.13
N ARG A 90 7.49 6.54 -11.59
CA ARG A 90 6.53 7.39 -12.30
C ARG A 90 7.11 8.06 -13.54
N GLY A 91 8.40 8.38 -13.53
CA GLY A 91 9.11 8.94 -14.70
C GLY A 91 9.44 7.91 -15.78
N SER A 92 9.47 6.63 -15.44
CA SER A 92 9.97 5.57 -16.34
C SER A 92 8.87 4.77 -17.03
N VAL A 93 7.66 4.74 -16.47
CA VAL A 93 6.54 3.96 -17.05
C VAL A 93 5.28 4.78 -17.14
N ALA A 94 4.52 4.56 -18.22
CA ALA A 94 3.16 5.08 -18.36
C ALA A 94 2.17 4.13 -17.67
N GLY A 95 1.04 4.67 -17.22
CA GLY A 95 -0.02 3.88 -16.62
C GLY A 95 0.01 3.86 -15.09
N GLU A 96 -0.69 2.88 -14.53
CA GLU A 96 -0.85 2.73 -13.08
C GLU A 96 0.45 2.24 -12.44
N VAL A 97 0.76 2.82 -11.28
CA VAL A 97 1.77 2.32 -10.34
C VAL A 97 1.11 2.26 -8.98
N VAL A 98 1.25 1.17 -8.28
CA VAL A 98 0.83 1.06 -6.87
C VAL A 98 2.05 1.12 -5.96
N ALA A 99 1.89 1.65 -4.75
CA ALA A 99 3.01 1.80 -3.83
C ALA A 99 2.60 1.56 -2.37
N GLY A 100 3.49 0.96 -1.60
CA GLY A 100 3.28 0.69 -0.19
C GLY A 100 3.28 1.96 0.65
N ALA A 101 2.24 2.16 1.46
CA ALA A 101 2.16 3.17 2.50
C ALA A 101 2.57 2.54 3.83
N HIS A 102 3.64 3.05 4.43
CA HIS A 102 4.24 2.48 5.63
C HIS A 102 4.30 3.51 6.76
N VAL A 103 3.89 3.11 7.94
CA VAL A 103 4.16 3.83 9.19
C VAL A 103 5.26 3.10 9.93
N VAL A 104 6.22 3.85 10.44
CA VAL A 104 7.31 3.29 11.26
C VAL A 104 6.82 3.17 12.69
N ASP A 105 6.53 1.95 13.12
CA ASP A 105 6.08 1.65 14.47
C ASP A 105 6.69 0.31 14.97
N SER A 106 6.51 0.05 16.26
CA SER A 106 7.01 -1.16 16.93
C SER A 106 5.87 -1.86 17.67
N PRO A 107 6.00 -3.15 17.98
CA PRO A 107 5.02 -3.88 18.79
C PRO A 107 4.76 -3.16 20.12
N GLY A 108 3.49 -2.83 20.37
CA GLY A 108 3.04 -2.10 21.57
C GLY A 108 2.94 -0.58 21.40
N ASP A 109 3.34 -0.04 20.26
CA ASP A 109 3.10 1.37 19.95
C ASP A 109 1.59 1.63 19.72
N ARG A 110 1.22 2.88 19.86
CA ARG A 110 -0.12 3.31 19.47
C ARG A 110 -0.17 3.51 17.96
N PHE A 111 -1.26 3.07 17.32
CA PHE A 111 -1.50 3.31 15.90
C PHE A 111 -1.40 4.81 15.52
N ASP A 112 -0.50 5.14 14.59
CA ASP A 112 -0.30 6.49 14.05
C ASP A 112 -1.19 6.69 12.81
N ALA A 113 -2.47 6.99 13.05
CA ALA A 113 -3.42 7.26 11.98
C ALA A 113 -3.02 8.49 11.14
N ASP A 114 -2.46 9.52 11.78
CA ASP A 114 -2.05 10.74 11.08
C ASP A 114 -0.82 10.48 10.20
N GLY A 115 0.10 9.64 10.67
CA GLY A 115 1.23 9.18 9.88
C GLY A 115 0.79 8.41 8.64
N LEU A 116 -0.15 7.49 8.81
CA LEU A 116 -0.70 6.72 7.68
C LEU A 116 -1.42 7.62 6.67
N HIS A 117 -2.22 8.58 7.13
CA HIS A 117 -2.87 9.55 6.24
C HIS A 117 -1.84 10.36 5.44
N ARG A 118 -0.78 10.85 6.09
CA ARG A 118 0.30 11.58 5.39
C ARG A 118 0.97 10.73 4.30
N GLU A 119 1.26 9.45 4.57
CA GLU A 119 1.84 8.55 3.58
C GLU A 119 0.88 8.31 2.40
N VAL A 120 -0.40 8.04 2.66
CA VAL A 120 -1.43 7.86 1.63
C VAL A 120 -1.55 9.09 0.74
N ASP A 121 -1.63 10.28 1.35
CA ASP A 121 -1.75 11.54 0.63
C ASP A 121 -0.50 11.80 -0.23
N ALA A 122 0.69 11.54 0.31
CA ALA A 122 1.94 11.71 -0.44
C ALA A 122 2.02 10.80 -1.66
N LEU A 123 1.60 9.53 -1.53
CA LEU A 123 1.54 8.59 -2.65
C LEU A 123 0.51 9.01 -3.70
N ALA A 124 -0.67 9.45 -3.27
CA ALA A 124 -1.72 9.93 -4.17
C ALA A 124 -1.28 11.19 -4.94
N VAL A 125 -0.64 12.14 -4.27
CA VAL A 125 -0.07 13.36 -4.91
C VAL A 125 1.01 12.98 -5.93
N ALA A 126 1.82 11.96 -5.64
CA ALA A 126 2.82 11.44 -6.57
C ALA A 126 2.20 10.61 -7.72
N GLY A 127 0.89 10.43 -7.76
CA GLY A 127 0.16 9.71 -8.80
C GLY A 127 0.26 8.19 -8.71
N ALA A 128 0.47 7.65 -7.51
CA ALA A 128 0.43 6.21 -7.24
C ALA A 128 -0.83 5.83 -6.47
N THR A 129 -1.32 4.61 -6.68
CA THR A 129 -2.39 4.03 -5.87
C THR A 129 -1.76 3.45 -4.58
N PRO A 130 -2.16 3.93 -3.39
CA PRO A 130 -1.59 3.44 -2.13
C PRO A 130 -2.05 2.02 -1.81
N ILE A 131 -1.12 1.20 -1.31
CA ILE A 131 -1.40 -0.08 -0.66
C ILE A 131 -1.06 0.07 0.81
N LEU A 132 -2.06 -0.17 1.67
CA LEU A 132 -1.89 -0.03 3.11
C LEU A 132 -1.19 -1.27 3.68
N PHE A 133 -0.11 -1.05 4.41
CA PHE A 133 0.53 -2.09 5.20
C PHE A 133 0.01 -2.08 6.64
N PRO A 134 -0.16 -3.26 7.26
CA PRO A 134 -0.54 -3.31 8.66
C PRO A 134 0.56 -2.68 9.52
N SER A 135 0.15 -1.91 10.52
CA SER A 135 1.03 -1.40 11.55
C SER A 135 1.03 -2.32 12.78
N HIS A 136 1.98 -2.11 13.68
CA HIS A 136 2.05 -2.82 14.96
C HIS A 136 1.23 -2.14 16.06
N GLY A 137 0.78 -0.92 15.85
CA GLY A 137 0.00 -0.11 16.77
C GLY A 137 -1.50 -0.35 16.76
#